data_b554874c3761e1477842f8164ed7f31c
#
_entry.id   b554874c3761e1477842f8164ed7f31c
#
_cell.length_a   1.000
_cell.length_b   1.000
_cell.length_c   1.000
_cell.angle_alpha   90.00
_cell.angle_beta   90.00
_cell.angle_gamma   90.00
#
_symmetry.space_group_name_H-M   'P 1'
#
loop_
_entity.id
_entity.type
_entity.pdbx_description
1 polymer ?
#
loop_
_entity_poly.entity_id
_entity_poly.type
_entity_poly.pdbx_seq_one_letter_code
_entity_poly.pdbx_strand_id
1 'polypeptide(L)'
;MRSAATNRTWSGGRTWSVATCVMTLVAIGAAGCSRGVGATATGVVRANGKPVPAGIIVRFQPRVPNGSTSIGVTDDQGRYVLRFNAKAFGVMPGDSVVSLAIRESYDAQGVPFIPDGLRAIRIPESCGAASTLVKTVKPGANVIDIDLDARQ
;
A
#
# COMPACT_ATOMS: atom_id res chain seq x y z
N MET A 1 52.45 -72.99 11.71
CA MET A 1 51.67 -73.44 12.87
C MET A 1 50.52 -72.39 12.99
N ARG A 2 49.34 -72.74 12.51
CA ARG A 2 48.12 -73.00 13.30
C ARG A 2 47.84 -71.88 14.28
N SER A 3 46.74 -71.16 14.24
CA SER A 3 45.35 -71.58 14.32
C SER A 3 44.45 -70.37 14.04
N ALA A 4 43.52 -70.49 13.15
CA ALA A 4 42.09 -70.72 13.35
C ALA A 4 41.35 -69.58 14.12
N ALA A 5 40.63 -68.83 13.40
CA ALA A 5 39.14 -68.72 13.30
C ALA A 5 38.43 -68.24 14.57
N THR A 6 37.68 -67.23 14.48
CA THR A 6 36.24 -67.40 14.71
C THR A 6 35.49 -66.23 14.17
N ASN A 7 34.63 -66.53 13.26
CA ASN A 7 33.56 -65.69 12.68
C ASN A 7 32.49 -65.51 13.73
N ARG A 8 32.12 -64.26 14.02
CA ARG A 8 30.84 -63.99 14.68
C ARG A 8 30.08 -62.89 13.91
N THR A 9 29.24 -63.40 13.10
CA THR A 9 28.11 -62.60 12.54
C THR A 9 27.23 -62.08 13.66
N TRP A 10 27.14 -60.81 13.79
CA TRP A 10 26.07 -60.18 14.53
C TRP A 10 25.15 -59.48 13.55
N SER A 11 24.04 -60.16 13.25
CA SER A 11 22.83 -59.56 12.66
C SER A 11 22.10 -58.80 13.76
N GLY A 12 22.13 -57.52 13.68
CA GLY A 12 21.30 -56.66 14.52
C GLY A 12 20.70 -55.58 13.65
N GLY A 13 19.60 -55.92 13.03
CA GLY A 13 18.76 -54.91 12.31
C GLY A 13 18.22 -53.91 13.31
N ARG A 14 18.66 -52.68 13.17
CA ARG A 14 17.96 -51.53 13.83
C ARG A 14 17.40 -50.68 12.72
N THR A 15 16.12 -50.93 12.47
CA THR A 15 15.26 -50.07 11.69
C THR A 15 15.22 -48.68 12.36
N TRP A 16 15.89 -47.73 11.77
CA TRP A 16 15.73 -46.33 12.18
C TRP A 16 14.48 -45.81 11.50
N SER A 17 13.42 -45.71 12.28
CA SER A 17 12.25 -44.96 11.91
C SER A 17 12.65 -43.49 11.75
N VAL A 18 12.69 -43.04 10.50
CA VAL A 18 12.81 -41.62 10.18
C VAL A 18 11.47 -40.99 10.54
N ALA A 19 11.37 -40.49 11.76
CA ALA A 19 10.26 -39.61 12.15
C ALA A 19 10.40 -38.33 11.34
N THR A 20 9.63 -38.23 10.27
CA THR A 20 9.47 -37.01 9.49
C THR A 20 8.78 -35.95 10.35
N CYS A 21 9.58 -35.11 10.98
CA CYS A 21 9.08 -33.93 11.71
C CYS A 21 8.59 -32.92 10.66
N VAL A 22 7.31 -32.97 10.33
CA VAL A 22 6.65 -31.95 9.53
C VAL A 22 6.60 -30.69 10.41
N MET A 23 7.58 -29.82 10.21
CA MET A 23 7.64 -28.52 10.84
C MET A 23 6.62 -27.60 10.16
N THR A 24 5.42 -27.58 10.68
CA THR A 24 4.37 -26.66 10.26
C THR A 24 4.83 -25.25 10.64
N LEU A 25 5.36 -24.51 9.67
CA LEU A 25 5.66 -23.09 9.81
C LEU A 25 4.32 -22.34 9.92
N VAL A 26 3.87 -22.11 11.14
CA VAL A 26 2.80 -21.17 11.42
C VAL A 26 3.38 -19.80 11.18
N ALA A 27 3.10 -19.22 10.01
CA ALA A 27 3.34 -17.82 9.73
C ALA A 27 2.42 -17.00 10.65
N ILE A 28 2.92 -16.62 11.82
CA ILE A 28 2.29 -15.65 12.69
C ILE A 28 2.43 -14.32 11.94
N GLY A 29 1.39 -13.96 11.18
CA GLY A 29 1.25 -12.62 10.63
C GLY A 29 1.26 -11.65 11.79
N ALA A 30 2.35 -10.90 11.94
CA ALA A 30 2.42 -9.77 12.84
C ALA A 30 1.34 -8.77 12.40
N ALA A 31 0.15 -8.88 13.01
CA ALA A 31 -0.84 -7.82 12.99
C ALA A 31 -0.22 -6.64 13.74
N GLY A 32 0.57 -5.85 13.01
CA GLY A 32 1.08 -4.58 13.51
C GLY A 32 -0.12 -3.74 13.88
N CYS A 33 -0.31 -3.51 15.16
CA CYS A 33 -1.25 -2.52 15.68
C CYS A 33 -0.77 -1.13 15.22
N SER A 34 -1.02 -0.78 13.97
CA SER A 34 -0.96 0.61 13.54
C SER A 34 -2.11 1.32 14.27
N ARG A 35 -1.80 2.27 15.13
CA ARG A 35 -2.77 3.23 15.66
C ARG A 35 -3.28 4.07 14.48
N GLY A 36 -4.03 3.44 13.61
CA GLY A 36 -4.64 4.03 12.44
C GLY A 36 -6.09 4.40 12.72
N VAL A 37 -6.60 5.33 11.97
CA VAL A 37 -7.98 5.83 12.04
C VAL A 37 -8.91 4.85 11.33
N GLY A 38 -9.07 3.65 11.89
CA GLY A 38 -10.05 2.66 11.43
C GLY A 38 -9.78 1.99 10.08
N ALA A 39 -9.11 2.63 9.14
CA ALA A 39 -8.72 2.07 7.85
C ALA A 39 -7.41 2.66 7.33
N THR A 40 -6.73 1.93 6.44
CA THR A 40 -5.63 2.45 5.63
C THR A 40 -6.02 2.41 4.16
N ALA A 41 -5.55 3.36 3.37
CA ALA A 41 -5.74 3.32 1.93
C ALA A 41 -4.45 3.70 1.20
N THR A 42 -4.15 2.90 0.21
CA THR A 42 -3.06 3.07 -0.74
C THR A 42 -3.61 2.92 -2.15
N GLY A 43 -2.84 3.27 -3.16
CA GLY A 43 -3.23 3.07 -4.55
C GLY A 43 -2.27 3.73 -5.51
N VAL A 44 -2.58 3.66 -6.78
CA VAL A 44 -1.83 4.29 -7.87
C VAL A 44 -2.74 5.27 -8.60
N VAL A 45 -2.23 6.46 -8.86
CA VAL A 45 -2.88 7.42 -9.76
C VAL A 45 -2.31 7.23 -11.16
N ARG A 46 -3.19 7.13 -12.16
CA ARG A 46 -2.81 6.98 -13.58
C ARG A 46 -3.43 8.07 -14.43
N ALA A 47 -2.70 8.44 -15.47
CA ALA A 47 -3.17 9.28 -16.56
C ALA A 47 -2.75 8.64 -17.90
N ASN A 48 -3.67 8.50 -18.84
CA ASN A 48 -3.44 7.80 -20.12
C ASN A 48 -2.88 6.37 -19.89
N GLY A 49 -3.40 5.66 -18.88
CA GLY A 49 -2.98 4.31 -18.51
C GLY A 49 -1.58 4.21 -17.89
N LYS A 50 -0.85 5.33 -17.70
CA LYS A 50 0.48 5.37 -17.12
C LYS A 50 0.45 5.98 -15.72
N PRO A 51 1.28 5.51 -14.78
CA PRO A 51 1.43 6.16 -13.49
C PRO A 51 1.82 7.63 -13.65
N VAL A 52 1.21 8.50 -12.84
CA VAL A 52 1.59 9.92 -12.80
C VAL A 52 2.92 10.09 -12.04
N PRO A 53 3.69 11.15 -12.30
CA PRO A 53 4.91 11.45 -11.55
C PRO A 53 4.60 11.86 -10.10
N ALA A 54 5.64 11.98 -9.30
CA ALA A 54 5.55 12.48 -7.93
C ALA A 54 4.95 13.88 -7.87
N GLY A 55 4.12 14.14 -6.85
CA GLY A 55 3.61 15.48 -6.56
C GLY A 55 2.13 15.70 -6.87
N ILE A 56 1.37 14.65 -7.19
CA ILE A 56 -0.10 14.75 -7.20
C ILE A 56 -0.60 14.54 -5.78
N ILE A 57 -1.31 15.53 -5.26
CA ILE A 57 -1.98 15.45 -3.97
C ILE A 57 -3.31 14.73 -4.16
N VAL A 58 -3.53 13.68 -3.37
CA VAL A 58 -4.76 12.91 -3.31
C VAL A 58 -5.44 13.21 -1.99
N ARG A 59 -6.69 13.68 -2.02
CA ARG A 59 -7.48 14.01 -0.83
C ARG A 59 -8.71 13.13 -0.78
N PHE A 60 -8.99 12.56 0.38
CA PHE A 60 -10.21 11.83 0.69
C PHE A 60 -10.97 12.61 1.76
N GLN A 61 -12.08 13.22 1.38
CA GLN A 61 -12.98 13.95 2.28
C GLN A 61 -14.15 13.04 2.62
N PRO A 62 -14.26 12.55 3.86
CA PRO A 62 -15.39 11.72 4.29
C PRO A 62 -16.73 12.47 4.15
N ARG A 63 -17.75 11.78 3.67
CA ARG A 63 -19.12 12.31 3.54
C ARG A 63 -19.91 12.21 4.85
N VAL A 64 -19.24 12.41 5.97
CA VAL A 64 -19.84 12.42 7.30
C VAL A 64 -19.63 13.77 7.98
N PRO A 65 -20.55 14.23 8.83
CA PRO A 65 -20.37 15.47 9.59
C PRO A 65 -19.06 15.41 10.38
N ASN A 66 -18.28 16.48 10.35
CA ASN A 66 -16.99 16.61 11.02
C ASN A 66 -15.93 15.56 10.61
N GLY A 67 -16.08 14.94 9.45
CA GLY A 67 -15.09 14.02 8.90
C GLY A 67 -13.79 14.76 8.53
N SER A 68 -12.67 14.29 9.05
CA SER A 68 -11.35 14.88 8.74
C SER A 68 -10.82 14.33 7.42
N THR A 69 -10.32 15.23 6.57
CA THR A 69 -9.69 14.89 5.29
C THR A 69 -8.40 14.11 5.51
N SER A 70 -8.23 13.02 4.79
CA SER A 70 -6.96 12.31 4.67
C SER A 70 -6.26 12.68 3.37
N ILE A 71 -4.94 12.84 3.43
CA ILE A 71 -4.14 13.33 2.30
C ILE A 71 -2.99 12.38 2.03
N GLY A 72 -2.75 12.09 0.75
CA GLY A 72 -1.55 11.43 0.25
C GLY A 72 -0.90 12.26 -0.86
N VAL A 73 0.35 11.97 -1.16
CA VAL A 73 1.06 12.56 -2.31
C VAL A 73 1.66 11.41 -3.10
N THR A 74 1.57 11.47 -4.42
CA THR A 74 2.14 10.43 -5.28
C THR A 74 3.67 10.46 -5.25
N ASP A 75 4.26 9.26 -5.31
CA ASP A 75 5.68 9.05 -5.60
C ASP A 75 5.95 8.99 -7.12
N ASP A 76 7.22 8.77 -7.52
CA ASP A 76 7.64 8.69 -8.93
C ASP A 76 6.98 7.53 -9.71
N GLN A 77 6.33 6.61 -9.03
CA GLN A 77 5.58 5.51 -9.61
C GLN A 77 4.06 5.72 -9.52
N GLY A 78 3.63 6.94 -9.18
CA GLY A 78 2.23 7.32 -9.03
C GLY A 78 1.56 6.72 -7.81
N ARG A 79 2.29 6.07 -6.91
CA ARG A 79 1.73 5.43 -5.70
C ARG A 79 1.52 6.46 -4.61
N TYR A 80 0.44 6.31 -3.87
CA TYR A 80 0.14 7.14 -2.71
C TYR A 80 -0.25 6.30 -1.49
N VAL A 81 -0.04 6.89 -0.32
CA VAL A 81 -0.51 6.37 0.97
C VAL A 81 -1.22 7.49 1.69
N LEU A 82 -2.46 7.25 2.09
CA LEU A 82 -3.22 8.27 2.82
C LEU A 82 -2.74 8.43 4.27
N ARG A 83 -2.62 9.68 4.69
CA ARG A 83 -2.34 10.08 6.07
C ARG A 83 -3.52 10.89 6.60
N PHE A 84 -3.96 10.54 7.77
CA PHE A 84 -4.98 11.27 8.50
C PHE A 84 -4.42 12.59 9.08
N ASN A 85 -3.15 12.55 9.51
CA ASN A 85 -2.38 13.73 9.94
C ASN A 85 -0.87 13.42 9.85
N ALA A 86 -0.02 14.36 10.29
CA ALA A 86 1.44 14.20 10.24
C ALA A 86 1.97 12.96 11.03
N LYS A 87 1.22 12.48 12.04
CA LYS A 87 1.62 11.40 12.93
C LYS A 87 0.88 10.09 12.70
N ALA A 88 -0.24 10.09 11.99
CA ALA A 88 -1.10 8.93 11.80
C ALA A 88 -1.38 8.67 10.33
N PHE A 89 -1.07 7.45 9.90
CA PHE A 89 -1.55 6.91 8.63
C PHE A 89 -3.02 6.53 8.76
N GLY A 90 -3.75 6.65 7.66
CA GLY A 90 -5.10 6.14 7.59
C GLY A 90 -6.10 7.10 6.98
N VAL A 91 -7.33 6.62 6.94
CA VAL A 91 -8.49 7.30 6.40
C VAL A 91 -9.73 6.81 7.15
N MET A 92 -10.74 7.64 7.29
CA MET A 92 -12.00 7.22 7.89
C MET A 92 -12.73 6.25 6.97
N PRO A 93 -13.24 5.11 7.49
CA PRO A 93 -14.12 4.23 6.73
C PRO A 93 -15.40 4.94 6.30
N GLY A 94 -15.97 4.51 5.17
CA GLY A 94 -17.19 5.07 4.60
C GLY A 94 -16.95 5.74 3.25
N ASP A 95 -17.98 6.39 2.73
CA ASP A 95 -17.89 7.11 1.47
C ASP A 95 -17.10 8.41 1.63
N SER A 96 -16.19 8.62 0.71
CA SER A 96 -15.35 9.82 0.66
C SER A 96 -15.38 10.42 -0.74
N VAL A 97 -15.47 11.74 -0.81
CA VAL A 97 -15.20 12.47 -2.04
C VAL A 97 -13.69 12.53 -2.23
N VAL A 98 -13.23 12.09 -3.39
CA VAL A 98 -11.81 12.07 -3.73
C VAL A 98 -11.50 13.23 -4.65
N SER A 99 -10.58 14.09 -4.26
CA SER A 99 -10.09 15.16 -5.11
C SER A 99 -8.58 15.13 -5.28
N LEU A 100 -8.12 15.57 -6.44
CA LEU A 100 -6.72 15.64 -6.79
C LEU A 100 -6.30 17.09 -7.06
N ALA A 101 -5.03 17.38 -6.76
CA ALA A 101 -4.42 18.65 -7.07
C ALA A 101 -2.93 18.46 -7.39
N ILE A 102 -2.38 19.32 -8.20
CA ILE A 102 -0.93 19.37 -8.43
C ILE A 102 -0.29 20.10 -7.26
N ARG A 103 0.77 19.51 -6.69
CA ARG A 103 1.55 20.16 -5.65
C ARG A 103 2.46 21.20 -6.28
N GLU A 104 2.34 22.43 -5.86
CA GLU A 104 3.29 23.48 -6.18
C GLU A 104 4.62 23.22 -5.46
N SER A 105 5.71 23.49 -6.13
CA SER A 105 7.05 23.56 -5.58
C SER A 105 7.48 25.02 -5.51
N TYR A 106 8.49 25.33 -4.70
CA TYR A 106 9.01 26.68 -4.57
C TYR A 106 10.50 26.67 -4.93
N ASP A 107 10.94 27.65 -5.68
CA ASP A 107 12.36 27.86 -6.00
C ASP A 107 13.13 28.42 -4.78
N ALA A 108 14.43 28.65 -4.97
CA ALA A 108 15.28 29.19 -3.90
C ALA A 108 14.91 30.62 -3.47
N GLN A 109 14.12 31.32 -4.28
CA GLN A 109 13.59 32.66 -4.03
C GLN A 109 12.18 32.64 -3.43
N GLY A 110 11.61 31.43 -3.26
CA GLY A 110 10.26 31.26 -2.71
C GLY A 110 9.15 31.48 -3.76
N VAL A 111 9.48 31.50 -5.04
CA VAL A 111 8.50 31.64 -6.12
C VAL A 111 7.87 30.29 -6.43
N PRO A 112 6.51 30.18 -6.41
CA PRO A 112 5.85 28.91 -6.70
C PRO A 112 6.00 28.53 -8.17
N PHE A 113 6.27 27.26 -8.43
CA PHE A 113 6.31 26.71 -9.77
C PHE A 113 5.76 25.28 -9.82
N ILE A 114 5.28 24.87 -10.99
CA ILE A 114 4.87 23.48 -11.26
C ILE A 114 6.06 22.78 -11.92
N PRO A 115 6.59 21.67 -11.34
CA PRO A 115 7.62 20.85 -11.95
C PRO A 115 7.23 20.39 -13.36
N ASP A 116 8.17 20.34 -14.29
CA ASP A 116 7.89 20.06 -15.70
C ASP A 116 7.17 18.72 -15.93
N GLY A 117 7.51 17.70 -15.16
CA GLY A 117 6.82 16.40 -15.21
C GLY A 117 5.34 16.46 -14.87
N LEU A 118 4.91 17.45 -14.10
CA LEU A 118 3.51 17.64 -13.70
C LEU A 118 2.73 18.58 -14.62
N ARG A 119 3.40 19.41 -15.43
CA ARG A 119 2.75 20.36 -16.35
C ARG A 119 1.90 19.68 -17.44
N ALA A 120 2.28 18.46 -17.82
CA ALA A 120 1.56 17.66 -18.82
C ALA A 120 0.34 16.94 -18.23
N ILE A 121 0.22 16.86 -16.90
CA ILE A 121 -0.88 16.18 -16.23
C ILE A 121 -2.10 17.09 -16.17
N ARG A 122 -3.19 16.67 -16.81
CA ARG A 122 -4.50 17.33 -16.70
C ARG A 122 -5.34 16.60 -15.69
N ILE A 123 -5.78 17.30 -14.66
CA ILE A 123 -6.74 16.78 -13.68
C ILE A 123 -8.12 17.19 -14.18
N PRO A 124 -9.00 16.22 -14.53
CA PRO A 124 -10.37 16.53 -14.92
C PRO A 124 -11.13 17.23 -13.81
N GLU A 125 -12.11 18.06 -14.16
CA GLU A 125 -12.93 18.78 -13.19
C GLU A 125 -13.66 17.82 -12.23
N SER A 126 -14.09 16.66 -12.75
CA SER A 126 -14.72 15.58 -11.95
C SER A 126 -13.84 15.00 -10.85
N CYS A 127 -12.52 15.20 -10.95
CA CYS A 127 -11.54 14.75 -9.95
C CYS A 127 -10.79 15.93 -9.30
N GLY A 128 -11.04 17.17 -9.74
CA GLY A 128 -10.38 18.40 -9.29
C GLY A 128 -10.98 18.99 -8.01
N ALA A 129 -10.94 20.32 -7.90
CA ALA A 129 -11.44 21.04 -6.73
C ALA A 129 -12.96 20.87 -6.50
N ALA A 130 -13.73 20.76 -7.59
CA ALA A 130 -15.18 20.51 -7.56
C ALA A 130 -15.49 19.01 -7.79
N SER A 131 -14.66 18.14 -7.26
CA SER A 131 -14.76 16.70 -7.51
C SER A 131 -16.10 16.10 -7.11
N THR A 132 -16.63 15.26 -8.01
CA THR A 132 -17.80 14.41 -7.77
C THR A 132 -17.43 12.94 -7.58
N LEU A 133 -16.14 12.61 -7.70
CA LEU A 133 -15.63 11.24 -7.55
C LEU A 133 -15.83 10.75 -6.11
N VAL A 134 -16.64 9.71 -5.95
CA VAL A 134 -16.86 9.06 -4.65
C VAL A 134 -16.18 7.70 -4.64
N LYS A 135 -15.46 7.40 -3.57
CA LYS A 135 -14.89 6.08 -3.29
C LYS A 135 -15.28 5.63 -1.88
N THR A 136 -15.68 4.39 -1.77
CA THR A 136 -16.00 3.77 -0.48
C THR A 136 -14.75 3.16 0.13
N VAL A 137 -14.42 3.57 1.34
CA VAL A 137 -13.32 3.01 2.15
C VAL A 137 -13.89 1.99 3.12
N LYS A 138 -13.41 0.76 3.05
CA LYS A 138 -13.79 -0.31 3.99
C LYS A 138 -12.91 -0.26 5.25
N PRO A 139 -13.39 -0.74 6.41
CA PRO A 139 -12.50 -0.96 7.55
C PRO A 139 -11.31 -1.84 7.19
N GLY A 140 -10.13 -1.55 7.72
CA GLY A 140 -8.90 -2.28 7.44
C GLY A 140 -8.11 -1.73 6.25
N ALA A 141 -7.41 -2.59 5.53
CA ALA A 141 -6.56 -2.20 4.40
C ALA A 141 -7.35 -2.08 3.09
N ASN A 142 -7.14 -0.98 2.38
CA ASN A 142 -7.75 -0.71 1.07
C ASN A 142 -6.68 -0.42 0.03
N VAL A 143 -6.90 -0.90 -1.20
CA VAL A 143 -6.15 -0.48 -2.38
C VAL A 143 -7.16 0.20 -3.31
N ILE A 144 -6.97 1.50 -3.55
CA ILE A 144 -7.91 2.33 -4.32
C ILE A 144 -7.12 3.04 -5.41
N ASP A 145 -7.15 2.49 -6.62
CA ASP A 145 -6.52 3.12 -7.78
C ASP A 145 -7.44 4.22 -8.34
N ILE A 146 -6.81 5.26 -8.88
CA ILE A 146 -7.50 6.41 -9.48
C ILE A 146 -6.98 6.57 -10.90
N ASP A 147 -7.88 6.54 -11.87
CA ASP A 147 -7.59 6.78 -13.27
C ASP A 147 -8.21 8.12 -13.68
N LEU A 148 -7.36 9.04 -14.14
CA LEU A 148 -7.80 10.40 -14.53
C LEU A 148 -8.58 10.40 -15.86
N ASP A 149 -8.41 9.36 -16.67
CA ASP A 149 -9.05 9.28 -17.99
C ASP A 149 -10.38 8.50 -17.94
N ALA A 150 -10.66 7.81 -16.83
CA ALA A 150 -11.93 7.12 -16.67
C ALA A 150 -13.08 8.13 -16.63
N ARG A 151 -14.04 7.98 -17.52
CA ARG A 151 -15.33 8.69 -17.41
C ARG A 151 -16.04 8.17 -16.16
N GLN A 152 -16.12 9.00 -15.17
CA GLN A 152 -16.72 8.70 -13.88
C GLN A 152 -18.04 9.44 -13.72
#